data_fd01bd741410174013ffc07ac2c3f0ea
#
_entry.id   fd01bd741410174013ffc07ac2c3f0ea
#
_cell.length_a   1.000
_cell.length_b   1.000
_cell.length_c   1.000
_cell.angle_alpha   90.00
_cell.angle_beta   90.00
_cell.angle_gamma   90.00
#
_symmetry.space_group_name_H-M   'P 1'
#
loop_
_entity.id
_entity.type
_entity.pdbx_description
1 polymer ?
#
loop_
_entity_poly.entity_id
_entity_poly.type
_entity_poly.pdbx_seq_one_letter_code
_entity_poly.pdbx_strand_id
1 'polypeptide(L)'
;MIVLSNLLARLMVMGTLAITIAACSSAPDKPQPAALPTVTGQLTVQKAWTNSIGPVTTPLLASVHGDQVAVASTQGQVALINASTGQDVWRITLDTPIQAGVGGDGQRFAVITQNNEVVAIEAGKVVWRYRLSALSYTPPLVAGSRVFVLTADRAVTALDGASGQKLWTQQRSGDPLVLQQAGLLIPFGDTLLAGWGGRLAALNPNTGTVRWETLVGSSRGTNEVERRVDLVAGASRVGNAVC
;
A
#
# COMPACT_ATOMS: atom_id res chain seq x y z
N MET A 1 53.66 -53.15 -18.81
CA MET A 1 52.23 -53.42 -18.69
C MET A 1 51.49 -52.52 -17.67
N ILE A 2 52.06 -52.15 -16.56
CA ILE A 2 51.42 -51.36 -15.49
C ILE A 2 51.13 -49.87 -15.91
N VAL A 3 51.97 -49.26 -16.72
CA VAL A 3 51.77 -47.86 -17.15
C VAL A 3 50.62 -47.65 -18.10
N LEU A 4 50.36 -48.66 -18.97
CA LEU A 4 49.26 -48.59 -19.97
C LEU A 4 47.90 -48.78 -19.28
N SER A 5 47.80 -49.57 -18.22
CA SER A 5 46.56 -49.79 -17.46
C SER A 5 46.15 -48.52 -16.66
N ASN A 6 47.11 -47.78 -16.12
CA ASN A 6 46.85 -46.53 -15.42
C ASN A 6 46.43 -45.40 -16.35
N LEU A 7 46.90 -45.40 -17.60
CA LEU A 7 46.50 -44.39 -18.62
C LEU A 7 45.05 -44.63 -19.07
N LEU A 8 44.67 -45.91 -19.31
CA LEU A 8 43.32 -46.28 -19.67
C LEU A 8 42.30 -46.02 -18.54
N ALA A 9 42.68 -46.26 -17.28
CA ALA A 9 41.82 -45.95 -16.14
C ALA A 9 41.58 -44.45 -15.97
N ARG A 10 42.61 -43.61 -16.20
CA ARG A 10 42.46 -42.14 -16.16
C ARG A 10 41.63 -41.58 -17.30
N LEU A 11 41.73 -42.14 -18.50
CA LEU A 11 40.87 -41.78 -19.64
C LEU A 11 39.38 -42.14 -19.42
N MET A 12 39.13 -43.32 -18.81
CA MET A 12 37.74 -43.70 -18.46
C MET A 12 37.15 -42.78 -17.40
N VAL A 13 37.88 -42.43 -16.36
CA VAL A 13 37.42 -41.50 -15.30
C VAL A 13 37.17 -40.11 -15.84
N MET A 14 37.99 -39.60 -16.73
CA MET A 14 37.76 -38.30 -17.40
C MET A 14 36.56 -38.36 -18.34
N GLY A 15 36.33 -39.44 -19.05
CA GLY A 15 35.19 -39.63 -19.93
C GLY A 15 33.84 -39.67 -19.20
N THR A 16 33.81 -40.36 -18.04
CA THR A 16 32.61 -40.43 -17.20
C THR A 16 32.28 -39.10 -16.53
N LEU A 17 33.32 -38.30 -16.15
CA LEU A 17 33.09 -36.99 -15.55
C LEU A 17 32.57 -35.98 -16.56
N ALA A 18 32.96 -36.07 -17.85
CA ALA A 18 32.46 -35.20 -18.91
C ALA A 18 30.98 -35.45 -19.28
N ILE A 19 30.51 -36.69 -19.17
CA ILE A 19 29.13 -37.05 -19.46
C ILE A 19 28.16 -36.59 -18.38
N THR A 20 28.60 -36.52 -17.12
CA THR A 20 27.74 -36.03 -16.01
C THR A 20 27.49 -34.53 -16.03
N ILE A 21 28.34 -33.74 -16.68
CA ILE A 21 28.18 -32.28 -16.79
C ILE A 21 27.18 -31.89 -17.87
N ALA A 22 26.97 -32.74 -18.89
CA ALA A 22 26.06 -32.47 -19.99
C ALA A 22 24.57 -32.69 -19.62
N ALA A 23 24.27 -33.38 -18.51
CA ALA A 23 22.91 -33.72 -18.14
C ALA A 23 22.11 -32.59 -17.46
N CYS A 24 22.74 -31.46 -17.12
CA CYS A 24 22.09 -30.37 -16.38
C CYS A 24 21.60 -29.17 -17.27
N SER A 25 21.64 -29.28 -18.59
CA SER A 25 21.36 -28.12 -19.45
C SER A 25 20.00 -28.13 -20.18
N SER A 26 19.09 -29.04 -19.86
CA SER A 26 17.71 -28.97 -20.38
C SER A 26 16.81 -28.22 -19.40
N ALA A 27 16.92 -26.89 -19.43
CA ALA A 27 15.81 -26.08 -18.90
C ALA A 27 14.56 -26.39 -19.75
N PRO A 28 13.42 -26.75 -19.14
CA PRO A 28 12.20 -26.95 -19.92
C PRO A 28 11.90 -25.67 -20.71
N ASP A 29 11.65 -25.83 -21.98
CA ASP A 29 11.21 -24.73 -22.84
C ASP A 29 10.01 -24.03 -22.16
N LYS A 30 10.24 -22.80 -21.72
CA LYS A 30 9.13 -22.00 -21.19
C LYS A 30 8.13 -21.82 -22.32
N PRO A 31 6.85 -22.16 -22.12
CA PRO A 31 5.83 -21.92 -23.12
C PRO A 31 5.93 -20.48 -23.61
N GLN A 32 6.07 -20.29 -24.91
CA GLN A 32 6.05 -18.94 -25.47
C GLN A 32 4.69 -18.31 -25.15
N PRO A 33 4.66 -17.04 -24.74
CA PRO A 33 3.40 -16.32 -24.56
C PRO A 33 2.58 -16.40 -25.84
N ALA A 34 1.28 -16.66 -25.72
CA ALA A 34 0.38 -16.65 -26.87
C ALA A 34 0.46 -15.29 -27.58
N ALA A 35 0.49 -15.30 -28.92
CA ALA A 35 0.44 -14.06 -29.65
C ALA A 35 -0.85 -13.32 -29.35
N LEU A 36 -0.74 -12.04 -29.03
CA LEU A 36 -1.91 -11.20 -28.77
C LEU A 36 -2.72 -11.08 -30.07
N PRO A 37 -4.04 -11.36 -30.05
CA PRO A 37 -4.89 -11.11 -31.19
C PRO A 37 -4.90 -9.62 -31.52
N THR A 38 -5.02 -9.28 -32.79
CA THR A 38 -5.21 -7.89 -33.22
C THR A 38 -6.54 -7.39 -32.66
N VAL A 39 -6.46 -6.52 -31.62
CA VAL A 39 -7.65 -5.89 -31.05
C VAL A 39 -7.89 -4.60 -31.82
N THR A 40 -8.99 -4.54 -32.57
CA THR A 40 -9.51 -3.26 -33.06
C THR A 40 -10.07 -2.50 -31.87
N GLY A 41 -9.32 -1.50 -31.39
CA GLY A 41 -9.72 -0.68 -30.25
C GLY A 41 -11.03 0.04 -30.53
N GLN A 42 -12.05 -0.22 -29.70
CA GLN A 42 -13.34 0.49 -29.76
C GLN A 42 -13.29 1.86 -29.05
N LEU A 43 -12.19 2.13 -28.33
CA LEU A 43 -11.99 3.36 -27.59
C LEU A 43 -10.64 3.97 -27.96
N THR A 44 -10.64 5.24 -28.33
CA THR A 44 -9.42 6.03 -28.49
C THR A 44 -9.14 6.79 -27.23
N VAL A 45 -8.06 6.45 -26.54
CA VAL A 45 -7.60 7.20 -25.35
C VAL A 45 -6.59 8.24 -25.80
N GLN A 46 -6.85 9.50 -25.45
CA GLN A 46 -5.92 10.61 -25.67
C GLN A 46 -5.41 11.12 -24.35
N LYS A 47 -4.10 11.41 -24.30
CA LYS A 47 -3.50 12.03 -23.14
C LYS A 47 -3.91 13.50 -23.07
N ALA A 48 -4.67 13.88 -22.02
CA ALA A 48 -5.11 15.26 -21.83
C ALA A 48 -3.98 16.15 -21.30
N TRP A 49 -3.25 15.67 -20.29
CA TRP A 49 -2.15 16.41 -19.67
C TRP A 49 -1.14 15.46 -18.99
N THR A 50 -0.04 16.02 -18.52
CA THR A 50 0.97 15.35 -17.69
C THR A 50 1.44 16.32 -16.61
N ASN A 51 1.55 15.84 -15.38
CA ASN A 51 2.16 16.55 -14.27
C ASN A 51 3.19 15.61 -13.59
N SER A 52 4.23 16.19 -12.96
CA SER A 52 5.29 15.44 -12.28
C SER A 52 5.34 15.81 -10.81
N ILE A 53 5.39 14.80 -9.93
CA ILE A 53 5.47 14.99 -8.47
C ILE A 53 6.85 14.62 -7.90
N GLY A 54 7.74 14.09 -8.71
CA GLY A 54 9.04 13.57 -8.28
C GLY A 54 9.02 12.04 -8.02
N PRO A 55 10.10 11.51 -7.45
CA PRO A 55 10.25 10.07 -7.27
C PRO A 55 9.24 9.47 -6.29
N VAL A 56 8.71 8.29 -6.64
CA VAL A 56 7.85 7.47 -5.79
C VAL A 56 8.49 6.09 -5.69
N THR A 57 9.20 5.82 -4.61
CA THR A 57 9.92 4.57 -4.38
C THR A 57 9.12 3.55 -3.55
N THR A 58 8.08 3.99 -2.87
CA THR A 58 7.10 3.16 -2.16
C THR A 58 5.71 3.47 -2.68
N PRO A 59 4.76 2.52 -2.68
CA PRO A 59 3.41 2.79 -3.13
C PRO A 59 2.76 3.92 -2.32
N LEU A 60 2.41 5.01 -2.99
CA LEU A 60 1.62 6.10 -2.45
C LEU A 60 0.30 6.17 -3.21
N LEU A 61 -0.80 6.34 -2.48
CA LEU A 61 -2.13 6.45 -3.08
C LEU A 61 -2.44 7.92 -3.39
N ALA A 62 -3.11 8.16 -4.50
CA ALA A 62 -3.68 9.46 -4.81
C ALA A 62 -5.07 9.59 -4.16
N SER A 63 -5.42 10.80 -3.73
CA SER A 63 -6.76 11.14 -3.26
C SER A 63 -7.48 11.98 -4.30
N VAL A 64 -8.66 11.54 -4.73
CA VAL A 64 -9.44 12.21 -5.79
C VAL A 64 -10.76 12.71 -5.21
N HIS A 65 -11.02 14.00 -5.36
CA HIS A 65 -12.23 14.66 -4.91
C HIS A 65 -12.72 15.67 -5.96
N GLY A 66 -13.82 15.33 -6.62
CA GLY A 66 -14.35 16.16 -7.70
C GLY A 66 -13.33 16.32 -8.84
N ASP A 67 -12.95 17.56 -9.12
CA ASP A 67 -11.96 17.92 -10.12
C ASP A 67 -10.54 18.10 -9.55
N GLN A 68 -10.27 17.58 -8.35
CA GLN A 68 -8.99 17.69 -7.67
C GLN A 68 -8.35 16.33 -7.45
N VAL A 69 -7.05 16.24 -7.68
CA VAL A 69 -6.22 15.07 -7.43
C VAL A 69 -5.07 15.47 -6.52
N ALA A 70 -5.03 14.93 -5.32
CA ALA A 70 -3.90 15.10 -4.42
C ALA A 70 -2.93 13.92 -4.57
N VAL A 71 -1.65 14.24 -4.74
CA VAL A 71 -0.56 13.28 -4.91
C VAL A 71 0.63 13.65 -4.05
N ALA A 72 1.46 12.67 -3.75
CA ALA A 72 2.70 12.87 -3.01
C ALA A 72 3.87 12.12 -3.64
N SER A 73 5.09 12.58 -3.36
CA SER A 73 6.33 11.85 -3.61
C SER A 73 6.92 11.33 -2.30
N THR A 74 7.73 10.30 -2.40
CA THR A 74 8.46 9.77 -1.23
C THR A 74 9.52 10.73 -0.71
N GLN A 75 9.87 11.77 -1.46
CA GLN A 75 10.83 12.82 -1.04
C GLN A 75 10.19 14.00 -0.31
N GLY A 76 8.92 13.92 0.06
CA GLY A 76 8.24 14.94 0.86
C GLY A 76 7.41 15.94 0.05
N GLN A 77 7.33 15.86 -1.27
CA GLN A 77 6.46 16.75 -2.04
C GLN A 77 5.01 16.28 -1.94
N VAL A 78 4.10 17.26 -1.78
CA VAL A 78 2.65 17.05 -1.86
C VAL A 78 2.08 18.11 -2.79
N ALA A 79 1.24 17.69 -3.73
CA ALA A 79 0.58 18.58 -4.67
C ALA A 79 -0.91 18.28 -4.77
N LEU A 80 -1.70 19.34 -4.88
CA LEU A 80 -3.09 19.28 -5.31
C LEU A 80 -3.15 19.79 -6.76
N ILE A 81 -3.67 18.97 -7.63
CA ILE A 81 -3.69 19.18 -9.07
C ILE A 81 -5.15 19.28 -9.52
N ASN A 82 -5.45 20.23 -10.38
CA ASN A 82 -6.75 20.28 -11.06
C ASN A 82 -6.81 19.14 -12.09
N ALA A 83 -7.79 18.25 -11.97
CA ALA A 83 -7.92 17.06 -12.79
C ALA A 83 -8.23 17.36 -14.26
N SER A 84 -8.87 18.49 -14.55
CA SER A 84 -9.23 18.87 -15.92
C SER A 84 -8.06 19.51 -16.68
N THR A 85 -7.20 20.26 -15.99
CA THR A 85 -6.12 21.03 -16.62
C THR A 85 -4.73 20.46 -16.39
N GLY A 86 -4.56 19.62 -15.33
CA GLY A 86 -3.27 19.11 -14.90
C GLY A 86 -2.39 20.16 -14.21
N GLN A 87 -2.90 21.36 -13.95
CA GLN A 87 -2.16 22.42 -13.27
C GLN A 87 -2.21 22.24 -11.75
N ASP A 88 -1.13 22.64 -11.08
CA ASP A 88 -1.10 22.68 -9.62
C ASP A 88 -2.07 23.75 -9.11
N VAL A 89 -2.95 23.35 -8.19
CA VAL A 89 -3.71 24.27 -7.34
C VAL A 89 -2.78 24.82 -6.26
N TRP A 90 -1.98 23.91 -5.67
CA TRP A 90 -0.87 24.20 -4.79
C TRP A 90 0.13 23.05 -4.77
N ARG A 91 1.37 23.36 -4.38
CA ARG A 91 2.45 22.40 -4.14
C ARG A 91 3.27 22.85 -2.96
N ILE A 92 3.59 21.88 -2.08
CA ILE A 92 4.48 22.10 -0.94
C ILE A 92 5.52 20.99 -0.86
N THR A 93 6.61 21.28 -0.17
CA THR A 93 7.63 20.31 0.17
C THR A 93 7.74 20.25 1.69
N LEU A 94 7.54 19.08 2.26
CA LEU A 94 7.79 18.80 3.67
C LEU A 94 9.28 18.59 3.90
N ASP A 95 9.72 18.88 5.10
CA ASP A 95 11.10 18.67 5.57
C ASP A 95 11.47 17.18 5.79
N THR A 96 10.49 16.29 5.62
CA THR A 96 10.62 14.86 5.94
C THR A 96 10.01 14.03 4.81
N PRO A 97 10.66 12.91 4.42
CA PRO A 97 10.11 11.97 3.46
C PRO A 97 8.76 11.40 3.87
N ILE A 98 7.91 11.10 2.87
CA ILE A 98 6.56 10.57 3.09
C ILE A 98 6.58 9.04 3.04
N GLN A 99 5.94 8.42 4.04
CA GLN A 99 5.77 6.98 4.19
C GLN A 99 4.44 6.49 3.61
N ALA A 100 3.35 7.22 3.87
CA ALA A 100 2.01 6.87 3.40
C ALA A 100 1.17 8.12 3.12
N GLY A 101 0.30 8.06 2.17
CA GLY A 101 -0.58 9.15 1.77
C GLY A 101 -0.95 9.03 0.30
N VAL A 102 -1.79 9.91 -0.19
CA VAL A 102 -2.44 11.06 0.44
C VAL A 102 -3.86 10.66 0.81
N GLY A 103 -4.31 11.01 2.02
CA GLY A 103 -5.72 11.04 2.36
C GLY A 103 -6.27 12.46 2.24
N GLY A 104 -7.54 12.60 1.88
CA GLY A 104 -8.14 13.94 1.77
C GLY A 104 -9.65 13.89 1.68
N ASP A 105 -10.29 15.05 1.91
CA ASP A 105 -11.75 15.27 1.76
C ASP A 105 -12.06 16.39 0.76
N GLY A 106 -11.04 16.85 0.02
CA GLY A 106 -11.13 17.99 -0.91
C GLY A 106 -10.74 19.34 -0.30
N GLN A 107 -10.77 19.47 1.00
CA GLN A 107 -10.36 20.68 1.73
C GLN A 107 -9.08 20.46 2.54
N ARG A 108 -9.08 19.39 3.33
CA ARG A 108 -7.94 18.96 4.16
C ARG A 108 -7.33 17.70 3.58
N PHE A 109 -6.00 17.68 3.60
CA PHE A 109 -5.21 16.55 3.15
C PHE A 109 -4.27 16.11 4.27
N ALA A 110 -3.96 14.83 4.31
CA ALA A 110 -3.06 14.29 5.32
C ALA A 110 -2.11 13.26 4.72
N VAL A 111 -0.88 13.26 5.20
CA VAL A 111 0.16 12.27 4.87
C VAL A 111 0.81 11.78 6.16
N ILE A 112 1.50 10.63 6.07
CA ILE A 112 2.33 10.11 7.15
C ILE A 112 3.78 10.17 6.69
N THR A 113 4.63 10.75 7.52
CA THR A 113 6.07 10.89 7.26
C THR A 113 6.83 9.66 7.76
N GLN A 114 8.06 9.48 7.28
CA GLN A 114 8.97 8.45 7.79
C GLN A 114 9.36 8.64 9.26
N ASN A 115 9.20 9.86 9.79
CA ASN A 115 9.37 10.15 11.21
C ASN A 115 8.14 9.77 12.06
N ASN A 116 7.19 9.04 11.50
CA ASN A 116 5.99 8.60 12.19
C ASN A 116 5.07 9.75 12.63
N GLU A 117 4.95 10.77 11.81
CA GLU A 117 4.05 11.89 12.06
C GLU A 117 2.95 11.96 11.00
N VAL A 118 1.73 12.19 11.46
CA VAL A 118 0.65 12.66 10.60
C VAL A 118 0.85 14.15 10.38
N VAL A 119 0.87 14.57 9.13
CA VAL A 119 0.96 15.98 8.74
C VAL A 119 -0.32 16.36 8.02
N ALA A 120 -1.07 17.29 8.56
CA ALA A 120 -2.27 17.82 7.91
C ALA A 120 -1.96 19.10 7.15
N ILE A 121 -2.58 19.22 5.98
CA ILE A 121 -2.34 20.27 5.00
C ILE A 121 -3.68 20.86 4.58
N GLU A 122 -3.81 22.18 4.62
CA GLU A 122 -4.93 22.93 4.06
C GLU A 122 -4.40 24.08 3.22
N ALA A 123 -5.01 24.31 2.06
CA ALA A 123 -4.64 25.38 1.15
C ALA A 123 -3.11 25.49 0.91
N GLY A 124 -2.41 24.37 0.81
CA GLY A 124 -0.96 24.31 0.60
C GLY A 124 -0.12 24.69 1.82
N LYS A 125 -0.68 24.66 3.02
CA LYS A 125 0.05 24.95 4.28
C LYS A 125 -0.13 23.81 5.26
N VAL A 126 0.95 23.47 5.99
CA VAL A 126 0.86 22.57 7.13
C VAL A 126 0.09 23.27 8.25
N VAL A 127 -1.02 22.66 8.69
CA VAL A 127 -1.86 23.23 9.76
C VAL A 127 -1.57 22.61 11.11
N TRP A 128 -1.22 21.32 11.17
CA TRP A 128 -0.77 20.64 12.38
C TRP A 128 0.04 19.39 12.07
N ARG A 129 0.74 18.88 13.08
CA ARG A 129 1.45 17.61 13.09
C ARG A 129 1.08 16.82 14.33
N TYR A 130 0.98 15.50 14.21
CA TYR A 130 0.70 14.59 15.30
C TYR A 130 1.64 13.39 15.27
N ARG A 131 2.36 13.12 16.36
CA ARG A 131 3.28 11.98 16.47
C ARG A 131 2.51 10.71 16.76
N LEU A 132 2.71 9.69 15.93
CA LEU A 132 2.13 8.37 16.13
C LEU A 132 2.97 7.52 17.10
N SER A 133 2.31 6.61 17.83
CA SER A 133 2.95 5.66 18.74
C SER A 133 3.60 4.48 18.00
N ALA A 134 3.13 4.15 16.80
CA ALA A 134 3.62 3.06 15.97
C ALA A 134 3.65 3.46 14.49
N LEU A 135 4.37 2.67 13.67
CA LEU A 135 4.45 2.88 12.21
C LEU A 135 3.07 2.78 11.56
N SER A 136 2.88 3.52 10.49
CA SER A 136 1.69 3.39 9.64
C SER A 136 2.10 3.35 8.16
N TYR A 137 1.53 2.40 7.45
CA TYR A 137 1.68 2.21 6.00
C TYR A 137 0.40 2.52 5.24
N THR A 138 -0.68 2.79 5.98
CA THR A 138 -2.00 3.10 5.45
C THR A 138 -2.16 4.60 5.31
N PRO A 139 -2.59 5.11 4.15
CA PRO A 139 -2.94 6.53 4.02
C PRO A 139 -3.92 6.94 5.10
N PRO A 140 -3.76 8.13 5.71
CA PRO A 140 -4.77 8.66 6.62
C PRO A 140 -6.12 8.79 5.90
N LEU A 141 -7.21 8.52 6.59
CA LEU A 141 -8.54 8.81 6.10
C LEU A 141 -8.99 10.16 6.67
N VAL A 142 -9.29 11.12 5.79
CA VAL A 142 -9.89 12.40 6.17
C VAL A 142 -11.38 12.33 5.88
N ALA A 143 -12.20 12.37 6.90
CA ALA A 143 -13.66 12.31 6.77
C ALA A 143 -14.38 12.84 8.02
N GLY A 144 -15.50 13.54 7.85
CA GLY A 144 -16.35 14.00 8.95
C GLY A 144 -15.62 14.89 9.97
N SER A 145 -14.80 15.82 9.48
CA SER A 145 -13.98 16.73 10.28
C SER A 145 -12.95 16.01 11.19
N ARG A 146 -12.55 14.80 10.80
CA ARG A 146 -11.56 13.97 11.52
C ARG A 146 -10.49 13.44 10.57
N VAL A 147 -9.37 13.10 11.15
CA VAL A 147 -8.32 12.33 10.50
C VAL A 147 -8.17 11.00 11.24
N PHE A 148 -8.42 9.90 10.53
CA PHE A 148 -8.25 8.56 11.08
C PHE A 148 -6.96 7.96 10.57
N VAL A 149 -6.25 7.26 11.45
CA VAL A 149 -4.99 6.60 11.14
C VAL A 149 -5.03 5.16 11.63
N LEU A 150 -4.62 4.24 10.77
CA LEU A 150 -4.42 2.82 11.11
C LEU A 150 -2.92 2.57 11.23
N THR A 151 -2.47 2.17 12.42
CA THR A 151 -1.07 1.88 12.71
C THR A 151 -0.76 0.38 12.70
N ALA A 152 0.51 0.04 12.55
CA ALA A 152 0.99 -1.34 12.45
C ALA A 152 0.75 -2.18 13.71
N ASP A 153 0.60 -1.54 14.87
CA ASP A 153 0.20 -2.18 16.13
C ASP A 153 -1.31 -2.44 16.21
N ARG A 154 -2.03 -2.34 15.08
CA ARG A 154 -3.48 -2.54 14.96
C ARG A 154 -4.32 -1.57 15.77
N ALA A 155 -3.83 -0.37 15.93
CA ALA A 155 -4.61 0.71 16.51
C ALA A 155 -5.22 1.59 15.41
N VAL A 156 -6.48 1.97 15.58
CA VAL A 156 -7.12 3.06 14.86
C VAL A 156 -7.20 4.25 15.79
N THR A 157 -6.60 5.35 15.38
CA THR A 157 -6.63 6.62 16.12
C THR A 157 -7.42 7.64 15.34
N ALA A 158 -8.35 8.31 15.99
CA ALA A 158 -9.03 9.48 15.44
C ALA A 158 -8.44 10.76 16.05
N LEU A 159 -8.12 11.68 15.15
CA LEU A 159 -7.65 13.01 15.47
C LEU A 159 -8.72 14.03 15.06
N ASP A 160 -8.87 15.08 15.82
CA ASP A 160 -9.66 16.24 15.41
C ASP A 160 -9.05 16.86 14.15
N GLY A 161 -9.84 17.04 13.14
CA GLY A 161 -9.34 17.49 11.85
C GLY A 161 -8.75 18.89 11.90
N ALA A 162 -9.29 19.80 12.69
CA ALA A 162 -8.85 21.19 12.76
C ALA A 162 -7.59 21.39 13.60
N SER A 163 -7.50 20.67 14.73
CA SER A 163 -6.44 20.86 15.73
C SER A 163 -5.39 19.76 15.76
N GLY A 164 -5.68 18.57 15.20
CA GLY A 164 -4.83 17.39 15.34
C GLY A 164 -4.87 16.75 16.72
N GLN A 165 -5.72 17.22 17.62
CA GLN A 165 -5.85 16.61 18.95
C GLN A 165 -6.44 15.20 18.85
N LYS A 166 -5.90 14.28 19.64
CA LYS A 166 -6.42 12.92 19.70
C LYS A 166 -7.79 12.88 20.36
N LEU A 167 -8.78 12.34 19.64
CA LEU A 167 -10.14 12.16 20.14
C LEU A 167 -10.30 10.80 20.81
N TRP A 168 -9.85 9.73 20.16
CA TRP A 168 -9.88 8.38 20.69
C TRP A 168 -8.84 7.49 20.00
N THR A 169 -8.57 6.35 20.61
CA THR A 169 -7.79 5.26 20.03
C THR A 169 -8.48 3.95 20.34
N GLN A 170 -8.71 3.14 19.32
CA GLN A 170 -9.20 1.77 19.45
C GLN A 170 -8.09 0.83 19.02
N GLN A 171 -7.58 0.04 19.96
CA GLN A 171 -6.52 -0.94 19.74
C GLN A 171 -7.06 -2.36 19.80
N ARG A 172 -6.52 -3.24 18.97
CA ARG A 172 -6.83 -4.66 18.98
C ARG A 172 -5.59 -5.47 19.29
N SER A 173 -5.76 -6.45 20.17
CA SER A 173 -4.73 -7.46 20.41
C SER A 173 -4.56 -8.37 19.19
N GLY A 174 -3.35 -8.79 18.91
CA GLY A 174 -3.08 -9.71 17.83
C GLY A 174 -1.58 -9.88 17.59
N ASP A 175 -1.22 -10.61 16.54
CA ASP A 175 0.14 -10.86 16.14
C ASP A 175 0.89 -9.53 15.88
N PRO A 176 2.08 -9.30 16.47
CA PRO A 176 2.82 -8.06 16.31
C PRO A 176 3.36 -7.84 14.88
N LEU A 177 3.43 -8.88 14.09
CA LEU A 177 3.90 -8.79 12.71
C LEU A 177 2.76 -8.36 11.78
N VAL A 178 2.97 -7.31 10.99
CA VAL A 178 2.06 -6.85 9.93
C VAL A 178 2.81 -6.73 8.61
N LEU A 179 2.08 -6.82 7.50
CA LEU A 179 2.65 -6.53 6.19
C LEU A 179 2.93 -5.03 6.08
N GLN A 180 4.07 -4.67 5.47
CA GLN A 180 4.41 -3.27 5.19
C GLN A 180 3.66 -2.78 3.94
N GLN A 181 2.34 -2.88 3.98
CA GLN A 181 1.45 -2.48 2.90
C GLN A 181 0.29 -1.66 3.45
N ALA A 182 -0.33 -0.87 2.58
CA ALA A 182 -1.52 -0.12 2.95
C ALA A 182 -2.64 -1.08 3.37
N GLY A 183 -3.16 -0.89 4.57
CA GLY A 183 -4.32 -1.59 5.08
C GLY A 183 -5.63 -0.94 4.62
N LEU A 184 -6.74 -1.47 5.08
CA LEU A 184 -8.07 -0.96 4.77
C LEU A 184 -8.54 0.03 5.83
N LEU A 185 -8.86 1.25 5.41
CA LEU A 185 -9.47 2.30 6.23
C LEU A 185 -10.37 3.16 5.34
N ILE A 186 -11.68 2.97 5.42
CA ILE A 186 -12.64 3.63 4.53
C ILE A 186 -13.90 4.10 5.28
N PRO A 187 -14.56 5.19 4.83
CA PRO A 187 -15.82 5.64 5.37
C PRO A 187 -16.98 4.86 4.71
N PHE A 188 -17.97 4.49 5.50
CA PHE A 188 -19.18 3.83 5.02
C PHE A 188 -20.42 4.37 5.76
N GLY A 189 -21.10 5.33 5.15
CA GLY A 189 -22.20 6.05 5.81
C GLY A 189 -21.71 6.75 7.08
N ASP A 190 -22.31 6.41 8.22
CA ASP A 190 -21.95 6.90 9.55
C ASP A 190 -20.94 5.97 10.27
N THR A 191 -20.25 5.12 9.54
CA THR A 191 -19.41 4.06 10.07
C THR A 191 -18.00 4.17 9.47
N LEU A 192 -16.99 3.88 10.28
CA LEU A 192 -15.62 3.71 9.85
C LEU A 192 -15.33 2.22 9.71
N LEU A 193 -14.95 1.76 8.51
CA LEU A 193 -14.48 0.41 8.28
C LEU A 193 -12.95 0.36 8.37
N ALA A 194 -12.44 -0.56 9.18
CA ALA A 194 -11.01 -0.77 9.37
C ALA A 194 -10.66 -2.26 9.24
N GLY A 195 -9.59 -2.55 8.50
CA GLY A 195 -9.04 -3.89 8.36
C GLY A 195 -7.97 -4.17 9.40
N TRP A 196 -8.15 -5.23 10.20
CA TRP A 196 -7.20 -5.70 11.18
C TRP A 196 -6.86 -7.18 10.95
N GLY A 197 -5.69 -7.44 10.42
CA GLY A 197 -5.37 -8.79 10.01
C GLY A 197 -6.38 -9.29 8.99
N GLY A 198 -6.89 -10.50 9.14
CA GLY A 198 -7.95 -11.05 8.29
C GLY A 198 -9.37 -10.59 8.62
N ARG A 199 -9.56 -9.58 9.47
CA ARG A 199 -10.88 -9.15 9.93
C ARG A 199 -11.22 -7.74 9.46
N LEU A 200 -12.48 -7.53 9.14
CA LEU A 200 -13.07 -6.23 8.87
C LEU A 200 -13.91 -5.82 10.08
N ALA A 201 -13.60 -4.67 10.64
CA ALA A 201 -14.34 -4.08 11.76
C ALA A 201 -15.06 -2.80 11.33
N ALA A 202 -16.27 -2.63 11.83
CA ALA A 202 -17.03 -1.40 11.71
C ALA A 202 -17.01 -0.66 13.04
N LEU A 203 -16.50 0.56 13.00
CA LEU A 203 -16.33 1.41 14.17
C LEU A 203 -17.30 2.59 14.13
N ASN A 204 -17.72 3.01 15.30
CA ASN A 204 -18.35 4.32 15.45
C ASN A 204 -17.27 5.41 15.28
N PRO A 205 -17.34 6.29 14.27
CA PRO A 205 -16.30 7.28 14.01
C PRO A 205 -16.16 8.34 15.12
N ASN A 206 -17.18 8.50 15.98
CA ASN A 206 -17.17 9.46 17.08
C ASN A 206 -16.48 8.95 18.33
N THR A 207 -16.58 7.63 18.60
CA THR A 207 -16.15 7.04 19.88
C THR A 207 -15.09 5.94 19.71
N GLY A 208 -14.90 5.41 18.50
CA GLY A 208 -14.02 4.27 18.24
C GLY A 208 -14.63 2.92 18.66
N THR A 209 -15.84 2.89 19.22
CA THR A 209 -16.47 1.63 19.65
C THR A 209 -16.79 0.73 18.45
N VAL A 210 -16.50 -0.56 18.60
CA VAL A 210 -16.79 -1.56 17.57
C VAL A 210 -18.31 -1.79 17.52
N ARG A 211 -18.91 -1.60 16.34
CA ARG A 211 -20.33 -1.90 16.07
C ARG A 211 -20.51 -3.37 15.71
N TRP A 212 -19.67 -3.85 14.82
CA TRP A 212 -19.57 -5.26 14.41
C TRP A 212 -18.19 -5.56 13.87
N GLU A 213 -17.87 -6.84 13.78
CA GLU A 213 -16.64 -7.35 13.21
C GLU A 213 -16.92 -8.67 12.49
N THR A 214 -16.29 -8.88 11.34
CA THR A 214 -16.42 -10.12 10.57
C THR A 214 -15.06 -10.61 10.08
N LEU A 215 -14.94 -11.92 9.90
CA LEU A 215 -13.77 -12.55 9.30
C LEU A 215 -13.91 -12.48 7.77
N VAL A 216 -12.93 -11.88 7.12
CA VAL A 216 -12.85 -11.78 5.65
C VAL A 216 -11.83 -12.77 5.09
N GLY A 217 -10.70 -12.92 5.76
CA GLY A 217 -9.64 -13.85 5.39
C GLY A 217 -9.30 -14.78 6.54
N SER A 218 -9.21 -16.09 6.27
CA SER A 218 -8.73 -17.08 7.25
C SER A 218 -7.26 -17.38 7.02
N SER A 219 -6.49 -17.42 8.10
CA SER A 219 -5.09 -17.85 8.05
C SER A 219 -5.01 -19.33 7.66
N ARG A 220 -4.14 -19.66 6.71
CA ARG A 220 -3.86 -21.03 6.26
C ARG A 220 -2.35 -21.22 6.28
N GLY A 221 -1.89 -22.34 6.80
CA GLY A 221 -0.45 -22.66 6.86
C GLY A 221 -0.06 -23.39 8.13
N THR A 222 1.15 -23.92 8.13
CA THR A 222 1.70 -24.71 9.22
C THR A 222 2.58 -23.91 10.17
N ASN A 223 3.09 -22.78 9.71
CA ASN A 223 3.95 -21.87 10.50
C ASN A 223 3.34 -20.46 10.61
N GLU A 224 3.90 -19.63 11.49
CA GLU A 224 3.39 -18.29 11.78
C GLU A 224 3.46 -17.32 10.56
N VAL A 225 4.44 -17.52 9.67
CA VAL A 225 4.59 -16.70 8.47
C VAL A 225 3.51 -17.04 7.45
N GLU A 226 3.25 -18.33 7.22
CA GLU A 226 2.22 -18.80 6.29
C GLU A 226 0.79 -18.49 6.79
N ARG A 227 0.60 -18.39 8.10
CA ARG A 227 -0.69 -18.04 8.72
C ARG A 227 -1.00 -16.55 8.71
N ARG A 228 -0.11 -15.74 8.12
CA ARG A 228 -0.31 -14.30 8.08
C ARG A 228 -1.41 -13.92 7.09
N VAL A 229 -2.36 -13.14 7.57
CA VAL A 229 -3.47 -12.59 6.79
C VAL A 229 -3.66 -11.14 7.19
N ASP A 230 -3.52 -10.22 6.24
CA ASP A 230 -3.86 -8.82 6.41
C ASP A 230 -4.77 -8.37 5.26
N LEU A 231 -5.71 -7.47 5.52
CA LEU A 231 -6.52 -6.83 4.51
C LEU A 231 -5.70 -5.69 3.88
N VAL A 232 -4.91 -6.06 2.87
CA VAL A 232 -4.00 -5.15 2.16
C VAL A 232 -4.53 -4.93 0.76
N ALA A 233 -5.38 -4.06 0.56
CA ALA A 233 -5.82 -3.55 -0.75
C ALA A 233 -6.91 -2.52 -0.50
N GLY A 234 -7.14 -1.67 -1.46
CA GLY A 234 -8.31 -0.81 -1.44
C GLY A 234 -9.59 -1.63 -1.50
N ALA A 235 -10.69 -1.04 -1.07
CA ALA A 235 -12.02 -1.56 -1.31
C ALA A 235 -12.78 -0.61 -2.22
N SER A 236 -13.63 -1.16 -3.06
CA SER A 236 -14.59 -0.40 -3.85
C SER A 236 -15.94 -0.38 -3.16
N ARG A 237 -16.70 0.69 -3.37
CA ARG A 237 -18.04 0.86 -2.82
C ARG A 237 -19.03 1.19 -3.92
N VAL A 238 -20.16 0.47 -3.94
CA VAL A 238 -21.31 0.80 -4.76
C VAL A 238 -22.57 0.77 -3.89
N GLY A 239 -23.16 1.93 -3.66
CA GLY A 239 -24.32 2.07 -2.76
C GLY A 239 -24.02 1.55 -1.36
N ASN A 240 -24.71 0.49 -0.93
CA ASN A 240 -24.54 -0.14 0.37
C ASN A 240 -23.68 -1.41 0.36
N ALA A 241 -23.00 -1.70 -0.74
CA ALA A 241 -22.07 -2.81 -0.86
C ALA A 241 -20.62 -2.31 -0.87
N VAL A 242 -19.76 -3.03 -0.16
CA VAL A 242 -18.29 -2.86 -0.17
C VAL A 242 -17.68 -4.17 -0.63
N CYS A 243 -16.80 -4.08 -1.62
CA CYS A 243 -16.09 -5.23 -2.19
C CYS A 243 -14.57 -5.03 -2.05
#